data_ca17c9bd362d7ad719b7a6f72e6e1ed2
#
_entry.id   ca17c9bd362d7ad719b7a6f72e6e1ed2
#
_cell.length_a   1.000
_cell.length_b   1.000
_cell.length_c   1.000
_cell.angle_alpha   90.00
_cell.angle_beta   90.00
_cell.angle_gamma   90.00
#
_symmetry.space_group_name_H-M   'P 1'
#
loop_
_entity.id
_entity.type
_entity.pdbx_description
1 polymer ?
#
loop_
_entity_poly.entity_id
_entity_poly.type
_entity_poly.pdbx_seq_one_letter_code
_entity_poly.pdbx_strand_id
1 'polypeptide(L)'
;MKAGKIWGQTELIHHNGVLEFHRIEYKAKVQCSKHKHQFKWNGFFVESGQMVVRVWHEDYELVDETILNPGDFMQVKPGLYHQFEGIKDGVAFELYWAEFDHNDIDRETNGRKV
;
A
#
# COMPACT_ATOMS: atom_id res chain seq x y z
N MET A 1 11.52 -12.68 -0.93
CA MET A 1 12.46 -12.36 -2.02
C MET A 1 12.62 -10.86 -2.11
N LYS A 2 13.85 -10.39 -2.17
CA LYS A 2 14.18 -8.97 -2.30
C LYS A 2 14.45 -8.62 -3.75
N ALA A 3 13.99 -7.44 -4.17
CA ALA A 3 14.24 -6.92 -5.51
C ALA A 3 14.60 -5.43 -5.43
N GLY A 4 15.67 -5.05 -6.12
CA GLY A 4 16.10 -3.65 -6.21
C GLY A 4 15.18 -2.88 -7.15
N LYS A 5 14.91 -1.63 -6.78
CA LYS A 5 14.12 -0.67 -7.55
C LYS A 5 14.88 0.65 -7.63
N ILE A 6 14.56 1.48 -8.62
CA ILE A 6 15.19 2.80 -8.73
C ILE A 6 14.90 3.67 -7.48
N TRP A 7 13.73 3.47 -6.86
CA TRP A 7 13.33 4.22 -5.67
C TRP A 7 13.78 3.57 -4.35
N GLY A 8 14.38 2.38 -4.38
CA GLY A 8 14.86 1.67 -3.20
C GLY A 8 14.82 0.17 -3.38
N GLN A 9 14.14 -0.52 -2.47
CA GLN A 9 14.10 -1.98 -2.46
C GLN A 9 12.74 -2.47 -1.99
N THR A 10 12.26 -3.57 -2.58
CA THR A 10 11.06 -4.25 -2.12
C THR A 10 11.39 -5.69 -1.72
N GLU A 11 10.75 -6.15 -0.65
CA GLU A 11 10.84 -7.54 -0.19
C GLU A 11 9.43 -8.11 -0.08
N LEU A 12 9.13 -9.14 -0.87
CA LEU A 12 7.88 -9.86 -0.76
C LEU A 12 7.93 -10.74 0.48
N ILE A 13 7.11 -10.40 1.48
CA ILE A 13 7.05 -11.14 2.76
C ILE A 13 6.09 -12.32 2.62
N HIS A 14 4.92 -12.09 2.02
CA HIS A 14 3.89 -13.12 1.90
C HIS A 14 2.96 -12.81 0.73
N HIS A 15 2.52 -13.86 0.06
CA HIS A 15 1.43 -13.76 -0.91
C HIS A 15 0.62 -15.05 -0.93
N ASN A 16 -0.64 -14.90 -1.31
CA ASN A 16 -1.52 -16.00 -1.65
C ASN A 16 -2.41 -15.50 -2.81
N GLY A 17 -3.44 -16.15 -3.19
CA GLY A 17 -4.25 -15.70 -4.33
C GLY A 17 -5.02 -14.39 -4.14
N VAL A 18 -5.08 -13.84 -2.91
CA VAL A 18 -5.89 -12.65 -2.59
C VAL A 18 -5.13 -11.56 -1.87
N LEU A 19 -3.90 -11.83 -1.42
CA LEU A 19 -3.08 -10.88 -0.65
C LEU A 19 -1.63 -10.95 -1.11
N GLU A 20 -1.00 -9.77 -1.21
CA GLU A 20 0.47 -9.63 -1.27
C GLU A 20 0.88 -8.65 -0.20
N PHE A 21 1.95 -8.98 0.52
CA PHE A 21 2.47 -8.19 1.61
C PHE A 21 3.96 -7.96 1.38
N HIS A 22 4.33 -6.69 1.18
CA HIS A 22 5.70 -6.29 0.86
C HIS A 22 6.24 -5.34 1.93
N ARG A 23 7.51 -5.48 2.26
CA ARG A 23 8.27 -4.46 2.98
C ARG A 23 9.06 -3.68 1.96
N ILE A 24 8.96 -2.35 1.96
CA ILE A 24 9.72 -1.50 1.05
C ILE A 24 10.65 -0.58 1.85
N GLU A 25 11.87 -0.44 1.32
CA GLU A 25 12.81 0.59 1.74
C GLU A 25 12.85 1.61 0.62
N TYR A 26 12.50 2.85 0.93
CA TYR A 26 12.42 3.89 -0.08
C TYR A 26 13.34 5.04 0.26
N LYS A 27 13.82 5.73 -0.79
CA LYS A 27 14.74 6.86 -0.67
C LYS A 27 14.01 8.17 -0.88
N ALA A 28 14.55 9.22 -0.26
CA ALA A 28 14.09 10.58 -0.51
C ALA A 28 14.32 10.98 -1.97
N LYS A 29 13.41 11.79 -2.52
CA LYS A 29 13.53 12.40 -3.86
C LYS A 29 13.51 11.39 -5.01
N VAL A 30 12.93 10.22 -4.81
CA VAL A 30 12.68 9.24 -5.86
C VAL A 30 11.24 8.76 -5.78
N GLN A 31 10.71 8.35 -6.90
CA GLN A 31 9.31 7.93 -7.01
C GLN A 31 9.19 6.64 -7.78
N CYS A 32 8.15 5.89 -7.49
CA CYS A 32 7.82 4.70 -8.27
C CYS A 32 7.11 5.10 -9.58
N SER A 33 6.79 4.11 -10.42
CA SER A 33 6.04 4.38 -11.63
C SER A 33 4.61 4.84 -11.30
N LYS A 34 4.06 5.67 -12.16
CA LYS A 34 2.63 5.98 -12.15
C LYS A 34 1.91 4.81 -12.81
N HIS A 35 1.08 4.10 -12.05
CA HIS A 35 0.41 2.89 -12.52
C HIS A 35 -0.95 2.71 -11.84
N LYS A 36 -1.73 1.76 -12.35
CA LYS A 36 -2.99 1.38 -11.73
C LYS A 36 -3.15 -0.13 -11.77
N HIS A 37 -4.01 -0.63 -10.89
CA HIS A 37 -4.38 -2.04 -10.82
C HIS A 37 -5.85 -2.17 -11.16
N GLN A 38 -6.21 -3.18 -11.94
CA GLN A 38 -7.60 -3.36 -12.37
C GLN A 38 -8.48 -3.94 -11.27
N PHE A 39 -7.96 -4.89 -10.48
CA PHE A 39 -8.77 -5.66 -9.54
C PHE A 39 -8.34 -5.55 -8.09
N LYS A 40 -7.12 -5.12 -7.82
CA LYS A 40 -6.62 -5.14 -6.45
C LYS A 40 -6.52 -3.77 -5.83
N TRP A 41 -6.77 -3.71 -4.55
CA TRP A 41 -6.52 -2.56 -3.69
C TRP A 41 -5.03 -2.49 -3.38
N ASN A 42 -4.54 -1.30 -3.11
CA ASN A 42 -3.15 -1.08 -2.73
C ASN A 42 -3.11 -0.22 -1.46
N GLY A 43 -2.56 -0.78 -0.39
CA GLY A 43 -2.39 -0.08 0.89
C GLY A 43 -0.94 0.26 1.15
N PHE A 44 -0.73 1.37 1.87
CA PHE A 44 0.60 1.84 2.29
C PHE A 44 0.57 2.15 3.78
N PHE A 45 1.44 1.51 4.54
CA PHE A 45 1.65 1.80 5.96
C PHE A 45 3.09 2.23 6.17
N VAL A 46 3.31 3.45 6.64
CA VAL A 46 4.67 3.99 6.85
C VAL A 46 5.14 3.64 8.24
N GLU A 47 6.29 2.95 8.33
CA GLU A 47 6.96 2.64 9.59
C GLU A 47 7.93 3.76 9.97
N SER A 48 8.70 4.26 9.00
CA SER A 48 9.69 5.32 9.22
C SER A 48 9.83 6.19 7.99
N GLY A 49 10.42 7.37 8.15
CA GLY A 49 10.59 8.32 7.07
C GLY A 49 9.32 9.11 6.78
N GLN A 50 9.17 9.55 5.55
CA GLN A 50 8.00 10.29 5.12
C GLN A 50 7.80 10.05 3.62
N MET A 51 6.57 9.80 3.23
CA MET A 51 6.19 9.48 1.86
C MET A 51 4.97 10.30 1.46
N VAL A 52 4.89 10.67 0.18
CA VAL A 52 3.65 11.18 -0.40
C VAL A 52 3.11 10.17 -1.40
N VAL A 53 1.80 9.95 -1.35
CA VAL A 53 1.11 9.12 -2.34
C VAL A 53 0.19 10.03 -3.15
N ARG A 54 0.33 9.98 -4.47
CA ARG A 54 -0.49 10.74 -5.41
C ARG A 54 -1.49 9.82 -6.06
N VAL A 55 -2.73 10.28 -6.16
CA VAL A 55 -3.83 9.54 -6.80
C VAL A 55 -4.50 10.45 -7.82
N TRP A 56 -4.64 9.95 -9.05
CA TRP A 56 -5.32 10.66 -10.13
C TRP A 56 -6.72 10.07 -10.31
N HIS A 57 -7.73 10.92 -10.18
CA HIS A 57 -9.11 10.52 -10.37
C HIS A 57 -9.56 10.82 -11.81
N GLU A 58 -10.44 9.97 -12.34
CA GLU A 58 -10.88 10.10 -13.74
C GLU A 58 -11.79 11.31 -13.97
N ASP A 59 -12.51 11.73 -12.92
CA ASP A 59 -13.58 12.72 -13.01
C ASP A 59 -13.12 14.15 -12.71
N TYR A 60 -11.84 14.36 -12.41
CA TYR A 60 -11.30 15.71 -12.24
C TYR A 60 -9.78 15.74 -12.56
N GLU A 61 -9.32 16.95 -12.91
CA GLU A 61 -7.93 17.13 -13.39
C GLU A 61 -6.90 17.20 -12.26
N LEU A 62 -7.34 17.47 -11.03
CA LEU A 62 -6.43 17.62 -9.91
C LEU A 62 -5.97 16.27 -9.38
N VAL A 63 -4.72 16.22 -8.96
CA VAL A 63 -4.14 15.06 -8.29
C VAL A 63 -4.32 15.23 -6.78
N ASP A 64 -4.77 14.16 -6.12
CA ASP A 64 -4.80 14.12 -4.67
C ASP A 64 -3.42 13.72 -4.15
N GLU A 65 -2.89 14.49 -3.22
CA GLU A 65 -1.61 14.20 -2.58
C GLU A 65 -1.82 13.97 -1.10
N THR A 66 -1.40 12.81 -0.61
CA THR A 66 -1.50 12.45 0.81
C THR A 66 -0.10 12.22 1.36
N ILE A 67 0.29 12.98 2.37
CA ILE A 67 1.57 12.80 3.06
C ILE A 67 1.37 11.79 4.18
N LEU A 68 2.21 10.75 4.19
CA LEU A 68 2.21 9.71 5.21
C LEU A 68 3.43 9.85 6.10
N ASN A 69 3.18 9.98 7.38
CA ASN A 69 4.18 9.98 8.46
C ASN A 69 4.20 8.61 9.14
N PRO A 70 5.21 8.30 9.97
CA PRO A 70 5.22 7.03 10.69
C PRO A 70 3.91 6.76 11.43
N GLY A 71 3.34 5.57 11.22
CA GLY A 71 2.06 5.15 11.78
C GLY A 71 0.84 5.45 10.90
N ASP A 72 1.01 6.19 9.80
CA ASP A 72 -0.10 6.50 8.90
C ASP A 72 -0.34 5.38 7.89
N PHE A 73 -1.61 5.16 7.58
CA PHE A 73 -2.04 4.20 6.56
C PHE A 73 -3.00 4.88 5.58
N MET A 74 -2.85 4.54 4.30
CA MET A 74 -3.85 4.88 3.29
C MET A 74 -4.00 3.75 2.30
N GLN A 75 -5.09 3.78 1.55
CA GLN A 75 -5.35 2.79 0.50
C GLN A 75 -5.86 3.45 -0.77
N VAL A 76 -5.54 2.80 -1.88
CA VAL A 76 -5.99 3.20 -3.22
C VAL A 76 -6.88 2.10 -3.76
N LYS A 77 -8.10 2.46 -4.19
CA LYS A 77 -9.01 1.50 -4.78
C LYS A 77 -8.57 1.08 -6.19
N PRO A 78 -9.02 -0.07 -6.68
CA PRO A 78 -8.74 -0.47 -8.07
C PRO A 78 -9.20 0.58 -9.07
N GLY A 79 -8.47 0.67 -10.19
CA GLY A 79 -8.83 1.52 -11.31
C GLY A 79 -8.27 2.93 -11.30
N LEU A 80 -7.61 3.34 -10.22
CA LEU A 80 -7.03 4.69 -10.14
C LEU A 80 -5.52 4.65 -10.34
N TYR A 81 -5.02 5.53 -11.20
CA TYR A 81 -3.58 5.75 -11.31
C TYR A 81 -3.05 6.33 -10.01
N HIS A 82 -1.91 5.83 -9.57
CA HIS A 82 -1.27 6.31 -8.36
C HIS A 82 0.25 6.15 -8.45
N GLN A 83 0.94 6.84 -7.55
CA GLN A 83 2.39 6.87 -7.50
C GLN A 83 2.81 7.32 -6.11
N PHE A 84 3.84 6.69 -5.52
CA PHE A 84 4.43 7.23 -4.31
C PHE A 84 5.78 7.89 -4.60
N GLU A 85 6.14 8.84 -3.77
CA GLU A 85 7.43 9.51 -3.78
C GLU A 85 7.97 9.58 -2.35
N GLY A 86 9.25 9.27 -2.17
CA GLY A 86 9.92 9.44 -0.89
C GLY A 86 10.22 10.91 -0.61
N ILE A 87 9.82 11.39 0.56
CA ILE A 87 10.19 12.73 1.05
C ILE A 87 11.43 12.61 1.95
N LYS A 88 11.44 11.60 2.82
CA LYS A 88 12.58 11.22 3.66
C LYS A 88 12.80 9.73 3.51
N ASP A 89 14.06 9.30 3.54
CA ASP A 89 14.39 7.88 3.53
C ASP A 89 13.61 7.13 4.60
N GLY A 90 13.07 5.97 4.28
CA GLY A 90 12.30 5.23 5.25
C GLY A 90 11.91 3.84 4.83
N VAL A 91 11.05 3.26 5.67
CA VAL A 91 10.49 1.93 5.51
C VAL A 91 8.98 2.04 5.55
N ALA A 92 8.33 1.32 4.65
CA ALA A 92 6.88 1.20 4.64
C ALA A 92 6.50 -0.24 4.30
N PHE A 93 5.25 -0.57 4.56
CA PHE A 93 4.66 -1.83 4.12
C PHE A 93 3.64 -1.52 3.04
N GLU A 94 3.75 -2.24 1.94
CA GLU A 94 2.84 -2.14 0.82
C GLU A 94 2.02 -3.41 0.75
N LEU A 95 0.69 -3.25 0.73
CA LEU A 95 -0.24 -4.36 0.70
C LEU A 95 -1.07 -4.29 -0.57
N TYR A 96 -1.30 -5.45 -1.18
CA TYR A 96 -2.28 -5.62 -2.24
C TYR A 96 -3.27 -6.68 -1.81
N TRP A 97 -4.55 -6.45 -2.05
CA TRP A 97 -5.57 -7.45 -1.73
C TRP A 97 -6.76 -7.34 -2.68
N ALA A 98 -7.45 -8.46 -2.84
CA ALA A 98 -8.75 -8.47 -3.48
C ALA A 98 -9.84 -8.29 -2.42
N GLU A 99 -10.95 -7.70 -2.81
CA GLU A 99 -12.07 -7.52 -1.88
C GLU A 99 -12.63 -8.87 -1.44
N PHE A 100 -12.97 -8.98 -0.15
CA PHE A 100 -13.55 -10.19 0.44
C PHE A 100 -14.80 -9.82 1.24
N ASP A 101 -15.63 -10.82 1.54
CA ASP A 101 -16.82 -10.62 2.36
C ASP A 101 -16.41 -10.51 3.83
N HIS A 102 -16.55 -9.32 4.39
CA HIS A 102 -16.21 -9.05 5.80
C HIS A 102 -17.01 -9.94 6.77
N ASN A 103 -18.19 -10.40 6.36
CA ASN A 103 -19.06 -11.23 7.18
C ASN A 103 -18.82 -12.73 7.01
N ASP A 104 -17.80 -13.12 6.25
CA ASP A 104 -17.45 -14.52 6.04
C ASP A 104 -16.83 -15.10 7.31
N ILE A 105 -17.69 -15.59 8.19
CA ILE A 105 -17.30 -16.22 9.44
C ILE A 105 -18.43 -17.15 9.90
N ASP A 106 -18.08 -18.33 10.36
CA ASP A 106 -18.98 -19.29 10.94
C ASP A 106 -18.45 -19.66 12.34
N ARG A 107 -19.23 -19.35 13.38
CA ARG A 107 -18.79 -19.50 14.77
C ARG A 107 -19.43 -20.74 15.41
N GLU A 108 -18.60 -21.63 15.90
CA GLU A 108 -19.07 -22.75 16.75
C GLU A 108 -19.26 -22.29 18.19
N THR A 109 -18.41 -21.36 18.66
CA THR A 109 -18.51 -20.84 20.03
C THR A 109 -18.41 -19.31 20.02
N ASN A 110 -18.85 -18.68 21.12
CA ASN A 110 -18.62 -17.25 21.36
C ASN A 110 -17.29 -17.06 22.08
N GLY A 111 -16.71 -15.85 21.96
CA GLY A 111 -15.55 -15.48 22.74
C GLY A 111 -15.86 -15.46 24.23
N ARG A 112 -14.87 -15.79 25.06
CA ARG A 112 -15.02 -15.79 26.53
C ARG A 112 -13.68 -15.56 27.20
N LYS A 113 -13.73 -15.18 28.46
CA LYS A 113 -12.53 -15.15 29.31
C LYS A 113 -12.19 -16.59 29.75
N VAL A 114 -10.93 -16.87 29.84
CA VAL A 114 -10.42 -18.14 30.35
C VAL A 114 -9.54 -17.92 31.57
#